data_04cb6d5ca2093615d5a8b7caf7c91e02
#
_entry.id   04cb6d5ca2093615d5a8b7caf7c91e02
#
_cell.length_a   1.000
_cell.length_b   1.000
_cell.length_c   1.000
_cell.angle_alpha   90.00
_cell.angle_beta   90.00
_cell.angle_gamma   90.00
#
_symmetry.space_group_name_H-M   'P 1'
#
loop_
_entity.id
_entity.type
_entity.pdbx_description
1 polymer ?
#
loop_
_entity_poly.entity_id
_entity_poly.type
_entity_poly.pdbx_seq_one_letter_code
_entity_poly.pdbx_strand_id
1 'polypeptide(L)'
;AAARIMIANNFKGSIINIASMSGHIVNVPQCQAAYNASKAGVIHMTKSLAIEWIDKNIRVNSISPGYVATPMSVDPDFVEPELMAAWQPLFPMHRMAKPEELCGAIIWLCSESAGYTTGADILIDGAYTVL
;
A
#
# COMPACT_ATOMS: atom_id res chain seq x y z
N ALA A 1 5.57 13.79 11.61
CA ALA A 1 6.58 14.80 11.22
C ALA A 1 6.12 15.59 9.99
N ALA A 2 5.84 14.94 8.82
CA ALA A 2 5.52 15.62 7.56
C ALA A 2 4.31 16.58 7.67
N ALA A 3 3.16 16.12 8.17
CA ALA A 3 1.97 16.96 8.31
C ALA A 3 2.22 18.21 9.17
N ARG A 4 3.03 18.09 10.23
CA ARG A 4 3.38 19.26 11.07
C ARG A 4 4.11 20.34 10.28
N ILE A 5 5.01 19.96 9.38
CA ILE A 5 5.75 20.87 8.51
C ILE A 5 4.81 21.50 7.49
N MET A 6 3.94 20.71 6.86
CA MET A 6 2.95 21.19 5.90
C MET A 6 2.00 22.21 6.53
N ILE A 7 1.47 21.91 7.71
CA ILE A 7 0.55 22.79 8.45
C ILE A 7 1.25 24.09 8.86
N ALA A 8 2.47 24.01 9.44
CA ALA A 8 3.21 25.19 9.90
C ALA A 8 3.55 26.16 8.76
N ASN A 9 3.74 25.66 7.54
CA ASN A 9 4.07 26.46 6.36
C ASN A 9 2.87 26.71 5.44
N ASN A 10 1.67 26.28 5.82
CA ASN A 10 0.46 26.39 5.02
C ASN A 10 0.60 25.79 3.60
N PHE A 11 1.32 24.65 3.49
CA PHE A 11 1.48 23.96 2.22
C PHE A 11 0.30 23.02 1.97
N LYS A 12 -0.18 23.00 0.73
CA LYS A 12 -0.99 21.88 0.24
C LYS A 12 -0.14 20.61 0.28
N GLY A 13 -0.67 19.55 0.86
CA GLY A 13 0.07 18.30 1.02
C GLY A 13 -0.65 17.08 0.46
N SER A 14 0.15 16.10 0.04
CA SER A 14 -0.33 14.75 -0.22
C SER A 14 0.57 13.77 0.53
N ILE A 15 -0.03 12.96 1.39
CA ILE A 15 0.64 11.90 2.15
C ILE A 15 0.12 10.56 1.63
N ILE A 16 1.03 9.68 1.25
CA ILE A 16 0.69 8.36 0.76
C ILE A 16 1.34 7.33 1.69
N ASN A 17 0.50 6.58 2.37
CA ASN A 17 0.94 5.49 3.23
C ASN A 17 1.07 4.19 2.41
N ILE A 18 2.10 3.41 2.68
CA ILE A 18 2.26 2.10 2.06
C ILE A 18 1.67 1.05 2.99
N ALA A 19 0.46 0.61 2.65
CA ALA A 19 -0.22 -0.48 3.34
C ALA A 19 0.16 -1.84 2.71
N SER A 20 -0.78 -2.73 2.50
CA SER A 20 -0.61 -4.03 1.83
C SER A 20 -1.98 -4.64 1.58
N MET A 21 -2.11 -5.47 0.56
CA MET A 21 -3.27 -6.34 0.39
C MET A 21 -3.53 -7.21 1.64
N SER A 22 -2.49 -7.51 2.42
CA SER A 22 -2.58 -8.24 3.68
C SER A 22 -3.36 -7.51 4.78
N GLY A 23 -3.66 -6.22 4.58
CA GLY A 23 -4.59 -5.48 5.43
C GLY A 23 -6.06 -5.74 5.08
N HIS A 24 -6.35 -6.37 3.96
CA HIS A 24 -7.70 -6.70 3.46
C HIS A 24 -8.01 -8.19 3.55
N ILE A 25 -7.00 -9.03 3.34
CA ILE A 25 -7.14 -10.49 3.29
C ILE A 25 -6.09 -11.18 4.16
N VAL A 26 -6.25 -12.48 4.35
CA VAL A 26 -5.23 -13.34 4.96
C VAL A 26 -4.47 -14.06 3.87
N ASN A 27 -3.18 -13.81 3.78
CA ASN A 27 -2.27 -14.51 2.86
C ASN A 27 -1.96 -15.91 3.38
N VAL A 28 -1.84 -16.85 2.48
CA VAL A 28 -1.44 -18.23 2.76
C VAL A 28 -0.22 -18.59 1.91
N PRO A 29 0.62 -19.54 2.36
CA PRO A 29 0.50 -20.39 3.56
C PRO A 29 1.14 -19.79 4.83
N GLN A 30 1.83 -18.66 4.74
CA GLN A 30 2.62 -18.12 5.84
C GLN A 30 1.77 -17.56 6.99
N CYS A 31 2.25 -17.76 8.22
CA CYS A 31 1.66 -17.16 9.42
C CYS A 31 2.14 -15.72 9.60
N GLN A 32 1.26 -14.73 9.43
CA GLN A 32 1.63 -13.31 9.49
C GLN A 32 0.58 -12.43 10.17
N ALA A 33 -0.10 -12.92 11.21
CA ALA A 33 -1.21 -12.21 11.87
C ALA A 33 -0.83 -10.79 12.33
N ALA A 34 0.35 -10.61 12.93
CA ALA A 34 0.83 -9.29 13.37
C ALA A 34 1.03 -8.33 12.19
N TYR A 35 1.59 -8.82 11.08
CA TYR A 35 1.75 -8.03 9.86
C TYR A 35 0.39 -7.61 9.29
N ASN A 36 -0.54 -8.54 9.14
CA ASN A 36 -1.89 -8.26 8.64
C ASN A 36 -2.59 -7.20 9.50
N ALA A 37 -2.56 -7.36 10.82
CA ALA A 37 -3.12 -6.39 11.75
C ALA A 37 -2.47 -5.01 11.61
N SER A 38 -1.14 -4.95 11.47
CA SER A 38 -0.42 -3.69 11.28
C SER A 38 -0.84 -2.98 9.99
N LYS A 39 -0.99 -3.73 8.89
CA LYS A 39 -1.36 -3.16 7.59
C LYS A 39 -2.83 -2.75 7.52
N ALA A 40 -3.73 -3.48 8.16
CA ALA A 40 -5.12 -3.05 8.38
C ALA A 40 -5.16 -1.76 9.21
N GLY A 41 -4.32 -1.65 10.24
CA GLY A 41 -4.14 -0.43 11.03
C GLY A 41 -3.69 0.76 10.19
N VAL A 42 -2.75 0.57 9.25
CA VAL A 42 -2.30 1.64 8.32
C VAL A 42 -3.45 2.11 7.43
N ILE A 43 -4.26 1.19 6.88
CA ILE A 43 -5.41 1.53 6.06
C ILE A 43 -6.42 2.36 6.85
N HIS A 44 -6.75 1.94 8.07
CA HIS A 44 -7.72 2.66 8.90
C HIS A 44 -7.18 4.01 9.41
N MET A 45 -5.90 4.05 9.82
CA MET A 45 -5.21 5.29 10.19
C MET A 45 -5.23 6.31 9.03
N THR A 46 -5.04 5.86 7.79
CA THR A 46 -5.12 6.71 6.60
C THR A 46 -6.46 7.43 6.51
N LYS A 47 -7.57 6.71 6.74
CA LYS A 47 -8.92 7.28 6.75
C LYS A 47 -9.10 8.31 7.86
N SER A 48 -8.63 8.01 9.05
CA SER A 48 -8.71 8.92 10.21
C SER A 48 -7.93 10.21 9.96
N LEU A 49 -6.68 10.09 9.50
CA LEU A 49 -5.82 11.25 9.21
C LEU A 49 -6.35 12.09 8.04
N ALA A 50 -7.02 11.47 7.06
CA ALA A 50 -7.65 12.19 5.97
C ALA A 50 -8.73 13.17 6.49
N ILE A 51 -9.53 12.74 7.46
CA ILE A 51 -10.54 13.59 8.09
C ILE A 51 -9.91 14.63 9.02
N GLU A 52 -8.91 14.24 9.83
CA GLU A 52 -8.26 15.17 10.77
C GLU A 52 -7.56 16.35 10.07
N TRP A 53 -7.10 16.16 8.83
CA TRP A 53 -6.26 17.15 8.14
C TRP A 53 -6.91 17.75 6.88
N ILE A 54 -8.18 17.44 6.61
CA ILE A 54 -8.89 17.96 5.43
C ILE A 54 -8.94 19.49 5.43
N ASP A 55 -9.21 20.12 6.58
CA ASP A 55 -9.23 21.58 6.75
C ASP A 55 -7.84 22.21 6.72
N LYS A 56 -6.77 21.40 6.63
CA LYS A 56 -5.38 21.84 6.51
C LYS A 56 -4.85 21.72 5.09
N ASN A 57 -5.72 21.48 4.11
CA ASN A 57 -5.35 21.23 2.72
C ASN A 57 -4.35 20.07 2.54
N ILE A 58 -4.43 19.04 3.39
CA ILE A 58 -3.60 17.83 3.30
C ILE A 58 -4.51 16.66 2.95
N ARG A 59 -4.20 16.00 1.84
CA ARG A 59 -4.81 14.74 1.46
C ARG A 59 -3.98 13.58 2.02
N VAL A 60 -4.65 12.54 2.49
CA VAL A 60 -3.99 11.32 3.00
C VAL A 60 -4.64 10.11 2.36
N ASN A 61 -3.85 9.33 1.65
CA ASN A 61 -4.28 8.10 0.99
C ASN A 61 -3.31 6.96 1.29
N SER A 62 -3.68 5.76 0.93
CA SER A 62 -2.78 4.61 0.95
C SER A 62 -2.78 3.87 -0.38
N ILE A 63 -1.70 3.17 -0.64
CA ILE A 63 -1.66 2.09 -1.62
C ILE A 63 -1.47 0.77 -0.90
N SER A 64 -2.14 -0.26 -1.36
CA SER A 64 -2.06 -1.63 -0.85
C SER A 64 -1.50 -2.55 -1.94
N PRO A 65 -0.16 -2.68 -2.03
CA PRO A 65 0.46 -3.58 -3.00
C PRO A 65 0.14 -5.05 -2.68
N GLY A 66 0.09 -5.85 -3.74
CA GLY A 66 0.22 -7.29 -3.67
C GLY A 66 1.69 -7.71 -3.57
N TYR A 67 2.03 -8.86 -4.16
CA TYR A 67 3.42 -9.30 -4.24
C TYR A 67 4.19 -8.48 -5.27
N VAL A 68 5.30 -7.89 -4.84
CA VAL A 68 6.18 -7.03 -5.66
C VAL A 68 7.58 -7.64 -5.66
N ALA A 69 8.18 -7.79 -6.83
CA ALA A 69 9.52 -8.36 -7.00
C ALA A 69 10.59 -7.38 -6.50
N THR A 70 10.88 -7.44 -5.23
CA THR A 70 11.96 -6.71 -4.54
C THR A 70 12.96 -7.72 -3.96
N PRO A 71 14.19 -7.33 -3.59
CA PRO A 71 15.10 -8.25 -2.92
C PRO A 71 14.45 -8.99 -1.75
N MET A 72 13.64 -8.30 -0.94
CA MET A 72 12.90 -8.90 0.19
C MET A 72 11.94 -10.03 -0.18
N SER A 73 11.49 -10.09 -1.43
CA SER A 73 10.45 -11.04 -1.88
C SER A 73 10.94 -12.06 -2.91
N VAL A 74 12.15 -11.89 -3.45
CA VAL A 74 12.70 -12.78 -4.48
C VAL A 74 14.04 -13.38 -4.12
N ASP A 75 14.77 -12.78 -3.16
CA ASP A 75 16.10 -13.26 -2.75
C ASP A 75 15.96 -14.47 -1.81
N PRO A 76 16.62 -15.60 -2.11
CA PRO A 76 16.61 -16.79 -1.26
C PRO A 76 17.11 -16.56 0.18
N ASP A 77 17.89 -15.50 0.42
CA ASP A 77 18.32 -15.11 1.77
C ASP A 77 17.17 -14.56 2.62
N PHE A 78 16.05 -14.14 2.01
CA PHE A 78 14.87 -13.58 2.70
C PHE A 78 13.62 -14.44 2.55
N VAL A 79 13.51 -15.24 1.48
CA VAL A 79 12.33 -16.05 1.20
C VAL A 79 12.73 -17.46 0.86
N GLU A 80 12.28 -18.41 1.67
CA GLU A 80 12.50 -19.82 1.42
C GLU A 80 11.96 -20.26 0.05
N PRO A 81 12.71 -21.04 -0.75
CA PRO A 81 12.28 -21.48 -2.09
C PRO A 81 10.91 -22.19 -2.10
N GLU A 82 10.62 -22.96 -1.06
CA GLU A 82 9.35 -23.66 -0.88
C GLU A 82 8.19 -22.70 -0.72
N LEU A 83 8.41 -21.59 -0.01
CA LEU A 83 7.39 -20.55 0.17
C LEU A 83 7.15 -19.80 -1.15
N MET A 84 8.21 -19.49 -1.90
CA MET A 84 8.10 -18.91 -3.24
C MET A 84 7.31 -19.82 -4.18
N ALA A 85 7.60 -21.13 -4.18
CA ALA A 85 6.88 -22.10 -4.98
C ALA A 85 5.40 -22.20 -4.60
N ALA A 86 5.08 -22.03 -3.30
CA ALA A 86 3.69 -22.02 -2.83
C ALA A 86 2.92 -20.74 -3.25
N TRP A 87 3.60 -19.61 -3.41
CA TRP A 87 2.95 -18.36 -3.85
C TRP A 87 2.64 -18.33 -5.34
N GLN A 88 3.54 -18.88 -6.19
CA GLN A 88 3.42 -18.76 -7.66
C GLN A 88 2.05 -19.14 -8.23
N PRO A 89 1.41 -20.27 -7.84
CA PRO A 89 0.10 -20.65 -8.37
C PRO A 89 -1.02 -19.73 -7.92
N LEU A 90 -0.79 -18.90 -6.90
CA LEU A 90 -1.78 -17.96 -6.35
C LEU A 90 -1.77 -16.61 -7.05
N PHE A 91 -0.83 -16.35 -7.96
CA PHE A 91 -0.77 -15.08 -8.70
C PHE A 91 -1.69 -15.11 -9.93
N PRO A 92 -2.79 -14.34 -9.97
CA PRO A 92 -3.69 -14.35 -11.12
C PRO A 92 -3.01 -13.87 -12.41
N MET A 93 -2.07 -12.92 -12.29
CA MET A 93 -1.26 -12.44 -13.41
C MET A 93 -0.02 -13.32 -13.69
N HIS A 94 0.13 -14.47 -13.01
CA HIS A 94 1.23 -15.43 -13.15
C HIS A 94 2.63 -14.82 -12.90
N ARG A 95 2.70 -13.69 -12.22
CA ARG A 95 3.94 -13.01 -11.83
C ARG A 95 3.70 -12.06 -10.66
N MET A 96 4.78 -11.67 -10.01
CA MET A 96 4.80 -10.50 -9.12
C MET A 96 4.80 -9.20 -9.93
N ALA A 97 4.36 -8.11 -9.32
CA ALA A 97 4.51 -6.78 -9.89
C ALA A 97 5.99 -6.36 -9.88
N LYS A 98 6.38 -5.49 -10.81
CA LYS A 98 7.65 -4.76 -10.72
C LYS A 98 7.43 -3.52 -9.84
N PRO A 99 8.46 -3.04 -9.09
CA PRO A 99 8.33 -1.82 -8.27
C PRO A 99 7.82 -0.61 -9.06
N GLU A 100 8.21 -0.48 -10.34
CA GLU A 100 7.82 0.62 -11.21
C GLU A 100 6.31 0.63 -11.51
N GLU A 101 5.65 -0.52 -11.43
CA GLU A 101 4.20 -0.64 -11.67
C GLU A 101 3.35 0.01 -10.56
N LEU A 102 3.96 0.33 -9.41
CA LEU A 102 3.31 1.09 -8.33
C LEU A 102 3.42 2.60 -8.53
N CYS A 103 4.42 3.06 -9.29
CA CYS A 103 4.76 4.48 -9.42
C CYS A 103 3.61 5.30 -10.01
N GLY A 104 2.86 4.75 -10.96
CA GLY A 104 1.74 5.45 -11.59
C GLY A 104 0.68 5.90 -10.58
N ALA A 105 0.29 5.04 -9.66
CA ALA A 105 -0.68 5.36 -8.62
C ALA A 105 -0.12 6.41 -7.65
N ILE A 106 1.15 6.31 -7.27
CA ILE A 106 1.81 7.26 -6.37
C ILE A 106 1.86 8.65 -7.02
N ILE A 107 2.31 8.72 -8.28
CA ILE A 107 2.38 9.99 -9.03
C ILE A 107 1.00 10.61 -9.15
N TRP A 108 -0.03 9.82 -9.50
CA TRP A 108 -1.40 10.31 -9.57
C TRP A 108 -1.87 10.84 -8.22
N LEU A 109 -1.71 10.09 -7.12
CA LEU A 109 -2.11 10.52 -5.78
C LEU A 109 -1.36 11.77 -5.31
N CYS A 110 -0.13 12.00 -5.78
CA CYS A 110 0.63 13.22 -5.49
C CYS A 110 0.16 14.42 -6.31
N SER A 111 -0.48 14.21 -7.46
CA SER A 111 -0.83 15.25 -8.42
C SER A 111 -2.14 15.97 -8.07
N GLU A 112 -2.38 17.12 -8.72
CA GLU A 112 -3.65 17.84 -8.64
C GLU A 112 -4.82 17.04 -9.26
N SER A 113 -4.54 16.08 -10.15
CA SER A 113 -5.56 15.19 -10.73
C SER A 113 -6.25 14.32 -9.68
N ALA A 114 -5.62 14.11 -8.52
CA ALA A 114 -6.22 13.43 -7.37
C ALA A 114 -6.79 14.40 -6.34
N GLY A 115 -7.08 15.65 -6.73
CA GLY A 115 -7.50 16.72 -5.81
C GLY A 115 -8.73 16.43 -4.97
N TYR A 116 -9.62 15.54 -5.43
CA TYR A 116 -10.82 15.12 -4.68
C TYR A 116 -10.67 13.73 -4.03
N THR A 117 -9.44 13.16 -4.03
CA THR A 117 -9.15 11.83 -3.48
C THR A 117 -8.41 11.97 -2.16
N THR A 118 -9.07 11.64 -1.06
CA THR A 118 -8.49 11.55 0.29
C THR A 118 -9.19 10.47 1.09
N GLY A 119 -8.49 9.78 1.97
CA GLY A 119 -9.00 8.63 2.73
C GLY A 119 -9.15 7.35 1.91
N ALA A 120 -8.71 7.35 0.65
CA ALA A 120 -8.78 6.19 -0.22
C ALA A 120 -7.60 5.22 0.04
N ASP A 121 -7.85 3.94 -0.20
CA ASP A 121 -6.82 2.91 -0.31
C ASP A 121 -6.88 2.28 -1.70
N ILE A 122 -5.76 2.24 -2.40
CA ILE A 122 -5.68 1.73 -3.77
C ILE A 122 -4.98 0.39 -3.77
N LEU A 123 -5.74 -0.67 -4.03
CA LEU A 123 -5.19 -2.01 -4.24
C LEU A 123 -4.46 -2.09 -5.59
N ILE A 124 -3.21 -2.58 -5.55
CA ILE A 124 -2.37 -2.82 -6.74
C ILE A 124 -1.76 -4.21 -6.58
N ASP A 125 -2.56 -5.23 -6.84
CA ASP A 125 -2.27 -6.60 -6.42
C ASP A 125 -2.41 -7.66 -7.53
N GLY A 126 -2.63 -7.24 -8.77
CA GLY A 126 -2.82 -8.16 -9.89
C GLY A 126 -4.04 -9.06 -9.74
N ALA A 127 -5.11 -8.52 -9.14
CA ALA A 127 -6.38 -9.21 -8.85
C ALA A 127 -6.28 -10.30 -7.77
N TYR A 128 -5.20 -10.33 -6.98
CA TYR A 128 -5.01 -11.35 -5.94
C TYR A 128 -6.15 -11.39 -4.92
N THR A 129 -6.69 -10.23 -4.53
CA THR A 129 -7.72 -10.12 -3.49
C THR A 129 -9.16 -10.34 -3.98
N VAL A 130 -9.36 -10.58 -5.28
CA VAL A 130 -10.70 -10.76 -5.89
C VAL A 130 -10.93 -12.18 -6.42
N LEU A 131 -10.04 -13.12 -6.06
CA LEU A 131 -10.20 -14.56 -6.32
C LEU A 131 -11.14 -15.21 -5.32
#